data_5ee6b907c80b9c748d17173b24049aa2
#
_entry.id   5ee6b907c80b9c748d17173b24049aa2
#
_cell.length_a   1.000
_cell.length_b   1.000
_cell.length_c   1.000
_cell.angle_alpha   90.00
_cell.angle_beta   90.00
_cell.angle_gamma   90.00
#
_symmetry.space_group_name_H-M   'P 1'
#
loop_
_entity.id
_entity.type
_entity.pdbx_description
1 polymer ?
#
loop_
_entity_poly.entity_id
_entity_poly.type
_entity_poly.pdbx_seq_one_letter_code
_entity_poly.pdbx_strand_id
1 'polypeptide(L)'
;MIEYIVIALLLLAAELAYFKIADKCNIIDKPNERSSHKTIVLRGGGIIFTIGLWIWSIVFGFQYPWLLAGVTLAAGISFVDDMHSLPDSLRLVVQFTAMFLVFQEIGLLHWDMWWIIPIALIAAVGGTNIFNFMDGVKVAGDRSVTRKE
;
A
#
# COMPACT_ATOMS: atom_id res chain seq x y z
N MET A 1 -12.79 -24.36 4.91
CA MET A 1 -12.66 -23.74 6.26
C MET A 1 -11.26 -23.90 6.84
N ILE A 2 -10.66 -25.09 6.80
CA ILE A 2 -9.30 -25.33 7.32
C ILE A 2 -8.27 -24.46 6.61
N GLU A 3 -8.37 -24.28 5.30
CA GLU A 3 -7.48 -23.46 4.48
C GLU A 3 -7.43 -22.00 4.95
N TYR A 4 -8.58 -21.42 5.26
CA TYR A 4 -8.64 -20.03 5.76
C TYR A 4 -8.01 -19.88 7.15
N ILE A 5 -8.15 -20.89 8.00
CA ILE A 5 -7.50 -20.91 9.32
C ILE A 5 -5.99 -21.00 9.15
N VAL A 6 -5.51 -21.85 8.25
CA VAL A 6 -4.08 -21.97 7.95
C VAL A 6 -3.53 -20.66 7.40
N ILE A 7 -4.24 -20.00 6.47
CA ILE A 7 -3.84 -18.71 5.92
C ILE A 7 -3.78 -17.64 7.03
N ALA A 8 -4.78 -17.60 7.91
CA ALA A 8 -4.79 -16.65 9.02
C ALA A 8 -3.61 -16.86 9.98
N LEU A 9 -3.26 -18.11 10.29
CA LEU A 9 -2.11 -18.43 11.12
C LEU A 9 -0.78 -18.07 10.45
N LEU A 10 -0.66 -18.30 9.13
CA LEU A 10 0.52 -17.93 8.37
C LEU A 10 0.69 -16.40 8.32
N LEU A 11 -0.41 -15.66 8.14
CA LEU A 11 -0.39 -14.19 8.15
C LEU A 11 0.00 -13.65 9.53
N LEU A 12 -0.56 -14.21 10.60
CA LEU A 12 -0.18 -13.83 11.97
C LEU A 12 1.32 -14.09 12.22
N ALA A 13 1.82 -15.24 11.80
CA ALA A 13 3.24 -15.57 11.92
C ALA A 13 4.13 -14.61 11.09
N ALA A 14 3.71 -14.28 9.88
CA ALA A 14 4.41 -13.33 9.01
C ALA A 14 4.42 -11.91 9.61
N GLU A 15 3.30 -11.45 10.19
CA GLU A 15 3.21 -10.16 10.86
C GLU A 15 4.13 -10.08 12.08
N LEU A 16 4.13 -11.10 12.92
CA LEU A 16 5.02 -11.17 14.10
C LEU A 16 6.50 -11.21 13.68
N ALA A 17 6.81 -11.92 12.57
CA ALA A 17 8.15 -11.93 12.01
C ALA A 17 8.53 -10.54 11.45
N TYR A 18 7.61 -9.88 10.76
CA TYR A 18 7.80 -8.53 10.25
C TYR A 18 8.11 -7.54 11.37
N PHE A 19 7.36 -7.56 12.47
CA PHE A 19 7.63 -6.67 13.62
C PHE A 19 9.05 -6.84 14.16
N LYS A 20 9.53 -8.07 14.28
CA LYS A 20 10.91 -8.34 14.72
C LYS A 20 11.96 -7.84 13.72
N ILE A 21 11.70 -7.98 12.43
CA ILE A 21 12.61 -7.52 11.37
C ILE A 21 12.59 -5.99 11.32
N ALA A 22 11.42 -5.36 11.35
CA ALA A 22 11.25 -3.92 11.31
C ALA A 22 11.97 -3.24 12.49
N ASP A 23 11.87 -3.82 13.68
CA ASP A 23 12.58 -3.33 14.88
C ASP A 23 14.11 -3.44 14.70
N LYS A 24 14.61 -4.57 14.24
CA LYS A 24 16.05 -4.77 13.96
C LYS A 24 16.60 -3.87 12.86
N CYS A 25 15.80 -3.61 11.82
CA CYS A 25 16.17 -2.79 10.68
C CYS A 25 15.92 -1.29 10.89
N ASN A 26 15.44 -0.87 12.08
CA ASN A 26 15.05 0.51 12.37
C ASN A 26 14.02 1.07 11.36
N ILE A 27 13.12 0.22 10.86
CA ILE A 27 11.99 0.63 10.01
C ILE A 27 10.90 1.18 10.94
N ILE A 28 11.26 2.25 11.67
CA ILE A 28 10.43 2.87 12.69
C ILE A 28 10.23 4.34 12.36
N ASP A 29 9.04 4.84 12.64
CA ASP A 29 8.78 6.28 12.67
C ASP A 29 9.11 6.81 14.05
N LYS A 30 10.22 7.55 14.13
CA LYS A 30 10.59 8.25 15.37
C LYS A 30 9.71 9.50 15.47
N PRO A 31 9.10 9.75 16.63
CA PRO A 31 8.36 10.99 16.86
C PRO A 31 9.27 12.18 16.56
N ASN A 32 8.86 13.00 15.62
CA ASN A 32 9.48 14.29 15.35
C ASN A 32 8.46 15.39 15.67
N GLU A 33 8.89 16.65 15.69
CA GLU A 33 8.01 17.80 15.99
C GLU A 33 6.79 17.90 15.07
N ARG A 34 6.76 17.12 13.99
CA ARG A 34 5.67 17.06 13.00
C ARG A 34 4.77 15.83 13.14
N SER A 35 5.15 14.82 13.93
CA SER A 35 4.33 13.62 14.10
C SER A 35 3.30 13.81 15.21
N SER A 36 2.07 13.34 14.97
CA SER A 36 1.01 13.33 15.99
C SER A 36 1.18 12.20 17.03
N HIS A 37 2.17 11.33 16.85
CA HIS A 37 2.42 10.20 17.74
C HIS A 37 3.52 10.54 18.75
N LYS A 38 3.27 10.26 20.01
CA LYS A 38 4.24 10.37 21.11
C LYS A 38 5.05 9.09 21.30
N THR A 39 4.69 8.01 20.63
CA THR A 39 5.31 6.69 20.71
C THR A 39 5.91 6.30 19.35
N ILE A 40 6.94 5.48 19.39
CA ILE A 40 7.56 4.87 18.20
C ILE A 40 6.52 4.01 17.51
N VAL A 41 6.28 4.22 16.20
CA VAL A 41 5.36 3.44 15.38
C VAL A 41 6.18 2.73 14.30
N LEU A 42 5.86 1.46 14.05
CA LEU A 42 6.46 0.70 12.96
C LEU A 42 5.87 1.17 11.62
N ARG A 43 6.74 1.43 10.64
CA ARG A 43 6.34 1.76 9.26
C ARG A 43 6.17 0.48 8.43
N GLY A 44 5.46 0.59 7.32
CA GLY A 44 5.37 -0.48 6.33
C GLY A 44 4.49 -1.67 6.72
N GLY A 45 3.69 -1.59 7.80
CA GLY A 45 2.78 -2.68 8.21
C GLY A 45 1.81 -3.13 7.12
N GLY A 46 1.52 -2.26 6.14
CA GLY A 46 0.69 -2.61 4.99
C GLY A 46 1.23 -3.72 4.09
N ILE A 47 2.51 -4.07 4.19
CA ILE A 47 3.12 -5.15 3.39
C ILE A 47 2.45 -6.51 3.67
N ILE A 48 1.84 -6.68 4.86
CA ILE A 48 1.15 -7.92 5.23
C ILE A 48 -0.01 -8.25 4.29
N PHE A 49 -0.71 -7.24 3.78
CA PHE A 49 -1.80 -7.45 2.80
C PHE A 49 -1.28 -8.03 1.49
N THR A 50 -0.11 -7.57 1.04
CA THR A 50 0.55 -8.11 -0.16
C THR A 50 1.02 -9.53 0.07
N ILE A 51 1.60 -9.83 1.23
CA ILE A 51 1.97 -11.20 1.63
C ILE A 51 0.73 -12.09 1.67
N GLY A 52 -0.38 -11.59 2.20
CA GLY A 52 -1.66 -12.32 2.22
C GLY A 52 -2.17 -12.67 0.82
N LEU A 53 -2.08 -11.73 -0.11
CA LEU A 53 -2.46 -11.96 -1.50
C LEU A 53 -1.56 -13.01 -2.17
N TRP A 54 -0.26 -12.99 -1.89
CA TRP A 54 0.66 -14.01 -2.38
C TRP A 54 0.36 -15.40 -1.80
N ILE A 55 0.14 -15.51 -0.49
CA ILE A 55 -0.24 -16.78 0.16
C ILE A 55 -1.55 -17.30 -0.43
N TRP A 56 -2.55 -16.43 -0.59
CA TRP A 56 -3.82 -16.79 -1.21
C TRP A 56 -3.62 -17.29 -2.64
N SER A 57 -2.84 -16.60 -3.45
CA SER A 57 -2.55 -16.98 -4.83
C SER A 57 -1.84 -18.33 -4.95
N ILE A 58 -0.94 -18.64 -4.02
CA ILE A 58 -0.24 -19.92 -3.97
C ILE A 58 -1.21 -21.06 -3.59
N VAL A 59 -2.08 -20.83 -2.61
CA VAL A 59 -3.01 -21.86 -2.10
C VAL A 59 -4.12 -22.15 -3.11
N PHE A 60 -4.67 -21.13 -3.76
CA PHE A 60 -5.81 -21.27 -4.69
C PHE A 60 -5.44 -21.29 -6.17
N GLY A 61 -4.15 -21.33 -6.49
CA GLY A 61 -3.65 -21.18 -7.85
C GLY A 61 -3.61 -19.71 -8.29
N PHE A 62 -2.70 -19.38 -9.18
CA PHE A 62 -2.49 -18.00 -9.67
C PHE A 62 -3.62 -17.57 -10.62
N GLN A 63 -4.84 -17.40 -10.10
CA GLN A 63 -6.04 -17.07 -10.88
C GLN A 63 -6.00 -15.64 -11.44
N TYR A 64 -5.33 -14.71 -10.72
CA TYR A 64 -5.29 -13.29 -11.05
C TYR A 64 -3.84 -12.76 -11.10
N PRO A 65 -3.04 -13.19 -12.09
CA PRO A 65 -1.60 -12.88 -12.11
C PRO A 65 -1.32 -11.39 -12.32
N TRP A 66 -2.11 -10.70 -13.12
CA TRP A 66 -1.93 -9.26 -13.36
C TRP A 66 -2.30 -8.42 -12.14
N LEU A 67 -3.37 -8.80 -11.42
CA LEU A 67 -3.72 -8.19 -10.14
C LEU A 67 -2.59 -8.36 -9.12
N LEU A 68 -2.06 -9.58 -9.00
CA LEU A 68 -0.96 -9.88 -8.09
C LEU A 68 0.28 -9.04 -8.41
N ALA A 69 0.64 -8.94 -9.69
CA ALA A 69 1.75 -8.11 -10.15
C ALA A 69 1.50 -6.63 -9.86
N GLY A 70 0.31 -6.11 -10.17
CA GLY A 70 -0.07 -4.72 -9.92
C GLY A 70 -0.01 -4.34 -8.45
N VAL A 71 -0.62 -5.15 -7.58
CA VAL A 71 -0.58 -4.92 -6.12
C VAL A 71 0.84 -5.01 -5.59
N THR A 72 1.65 -5.96 -6.06
CA THR A 72 3.05 -6.11 -5.64
C THR A 72 3.87 -4.88 -6.03
N LEU A 73 3.69 -4.33 -7.23
CA LEU A 73 4.36 -3.10 -7.66
C LEU A 73 3.93 -1.90 -6.81
N ALA A 74 2.63 -1.72 -6.59
CA ALA A 74 2.10 -0.62 -5.80
C ALA A 74 2.56 -0.68 -4.33
N ALA A 75 2.49 -1.85 -3.72
CA ALA A 75 2.96 -2.06 -2.35
C ALA A 75 4.47 -1.90 -2.23
N GLY A 76 5.22 -2.42 -3.20
CA GLY A 76 6.68 -2.33 -3.24
C GLY A 76 7.16 -0.89 -3.31
N ILE A 77 6.60 -0.07 -4.21
CA ILE A 77 6.99 1.34 -4.32
C ILE A 77 6.62 2.12 -3.06
N SER A 78 5.44 1.86 -2.48
CA SER A 78 5.01 2.49 -1.23
C SER A 78 5.92 2.13 -0.07
N PHE A 79 6.31 0.85 0.04
CA PHE A 79 7.22 0.39 1.08
C PHE A 79 8.63 1.01 0.95
N VAL A 80 9.13 1.14 -0.29
CA VAL A 80 10.43 1.80 -0.53
C VAL A 80 10.36 3.29 -0.24
N ASP A 81 9.24 3.95 -0.59
CA ASP A 81 9.02 5.37 -0.30
C ASP A 81 8.94 5.66 1.22
N ASP A 82 8.36 4.75 1.99
CA ASP A 82 8.33 4.83 3.46
C ASP A 82 9.74 4.78 4.08
N MET A 83 10.66 4.06 3.46
CA MET A 83 12.05 3.95 3.91
C MET A 83 12.95 5.06 3.36
N HIS A 84 12.76 5.40 2.11
CA HIS A 84 13.56 6.38 1.36
C HIS A 84 12.64 7.22 0.50
N SER A 85 12.54 8.52 0.78
CA SER A 85 11.73 9.44 -0.01
C SER A 85 12.07 9.35 -1.50
N LEU A 86 11.14 8.86 -2.30
CA LEU A 86 11.29 8.71 -3.74
C LEU A 86 10.79 9.96 -4.48
N PRO A 87 11.32 10.23 -5.68
CA PRO A 87 10.78 11.27 -6.54
C PRO A 87 9.31 11.00 -6.89
N ASP A 88 8.46 12.03 -6.82
CA ASP A 88 7.03 11.91 -7.12
C ASP A 88 6.76 11.34 -8.52
N SER A 89 7.61 11.69 -9.49
CA SER A 89 7.52 11.15 -10.86
C SER A 89 7.68 9.64 -10.92
N LEU A 90 8.61 9.08 -10.16
CA LEU A 90 8.83 7.63 -10.11
C LEU A 90 7.61 6.92 -9.47
N ARG A 91 7.08 7.48 -8.38
CA ARG A 91 5.89 6.97 -7.71
C ARG A 91 4.70 6.94 -8.67
N LEU A 92 4.46 8.04 -9.38
CA LEU A 92 3.38 8.15 -10.36
C LEU A 92 3.53 7.11 -11.47
N VAL A 93 4.70 6.97 -12.08
CA VAL A 93 4.93 5.98 -13.15
C VAL A 93 4.62 4.57 -12.66
N VAL A 94 5.08 4.20 -11.47
CA VAL A 94 4.82 2.86 -10.92
C VAL A 94 3.34 2.68 -10.58
N GLN A 95 2.67 3.70 -10.03
CA GLN A 95 1.23 3.65 -9.74
C GLN A 95 0.39 3.49 -11.02
N PHE A 96 0.71 4.23 -12.08
CA PHE A 96 0.05 4.07 -13.38
C PHE A 96 0.27 2.67 -13.95
N THR A 97 1.50 2.15 -13.88
CA THR A 97 1.81 0.79 -14.33
C THR A 97 1.04 -0.26 -13.53
N ALA A 98 1.00 -0.12 -12.21
CA ALA A 98 0.26 -1.02 -11.34
C ALA A 98 -1.24 -1.02 -11.66
N MET A 99 -1.85 0.15 -11.83
CA MET A 99 -3.27 0.26 -12.20
C MET A 99 -3.55 -0.28 -13.60
N PHE A 100 -2.62 -0.10 -14.55
CA PHE A 100 -2.75 -0.67 -15.88
C PHE A 100 -2.79 -2.20 -15.84
N LEU A 101 -1.96 -2.83 -15.01
CA LEU A 101 -1.98 -4.28 -14.81
C LEU A 101 -3.30 -4.75 -14.18
N VAL A 102 -3.84 -4.02 -13.22
CA VAL A 102 -5.16 -4.31 -12.64
C VAL A 102 -6.25 -4.20 -13.71
N PHE A 103 -6.20 -3.18 -14.56
CA PHE A 103 -7.15 -3.01 -15.67
C PHE A 103 -7.06 -4.13 -16.70
N GLN A 104 -5.86 -4.66 -16.94
CA GLN A 104 -5.66 -5.85 -17.76
C GLN A 104 -6.39 -7.05 -17.16
N GLU A 105 -6.28 -7.26 -15.84
CA GLU A 105 -6.91 -8.40 -15.15
C GLU A 105 -8.43 -8.38 -15.25
N ILE A 106 -9.04 -7.21 -15.04
CA ILE A 106 -10.50 -7.04 -15.09
C ILE A 106 -11.06 -6.92 -16.52
N GLY A 107 -10.19 -7.01 -17.54
CA GLY A 107 -10.58 -6.96 -18.96
C GLY A 107 -10.94 -5.56 -19.46
N LEU A 108 -10.72 -4.52 -18.68
CA LEU A 108 -11.07 -3.15 -19.05
C LEU A 108 -10.34 -2.67 -20.31
N LEU A 109 -9.11 -3.16 -20.53
CA LEU A 109 -8.32 -2.79 -21.72
C LEU A 109 -8.87 -3.36 -23.05
N HIS A 110 -9.81 -4.31 -22.98
CA HIS A 110 -10.44 -4.91 -24.14
C HIS A 110 -11.83 -4.32 -24.45
N TRP A 111 -12.23 -3.23 -23.78
CA TRP A 111 -13.47 -2.55 -24.05
C TRP A 111 -13.40 -1.73 -25.33
N ASP A 112 -14.50 -1.70 -26.07
CA ASP A 112 -14.61 -0.87 -27.29
C ASP A 112 -14.53 0.63 -26.99
N MET A 113 -14.79 1.02 -25.74
CA MET A 113 -14.71 2.41 -25.27
C MET A 113 -13.31 2.73 -24.71
N TRP A 114 -12.30 2.66 -25.53
CA TRP A 114 -10.89 2.91 -25.17
C TRP A 114 -10.62 4.27 -24.52
N TRP A 115 -11.45 5.27 -24.78
CA TRP A 115 -11.33 6.61 -24.20
C TRP A 115 -11.64 6.65 -22.68
N ILE A 116 -12.35 5.67 -22.14
CA ILE A 116 -12.59 5.54 -20.70
C ILE A 116 -11.31 5.16 -19.96
N ILE A 117 -10.42 4.40 -20.60
CA ILE A 117 -9.20 3.88 -19.95
C ILE A 117 -8.33 5.00 -19.34
N PRO A 118 -7.94 6.06 -20.07
CA PRO A 118 -7.14 7.13 -19.50
C PRO A 118 -7.87 7.87 -18.38
N ILE A 119 -9.18 8.06 -18.49
CA ILE A 119 -9.98 8.72 -17.44
C ILE A 119 -10.00 7.85 -16.18
N ALA A 120 -10.24 6.56 -16.32
CA ALA A 120 -10.25 5.61 -15.20
C ALA A 120 -8.87 5.50 -14.53
N LEU A 121 -7.78 5.51 -15.31
CA LEU A 121 -6.41 5.52 -14.78
C LEU A 121 -6.14 6.79 -13.96
N ILE A 122 -6.48 7.95 -14.49
CA ILE A 122 -6.30 9.24 -13.78
C ILE A 122 -7.14 9.24 -12.49
N ALA A 123 -8.39 8.78 -12.56
CA ALA A 123 -9.26 8.70 -11.39
C ALA A 123 -8.72 7.73 -10.32
N ALA A 124 -8.24 6.54 -10.72
CA ALA A 124 -7.71 5.55 -9.81
C ALA A 124 -6.41 6.02 -9.13
N VAL A 125 -5.44 6.51 -9.92
CA VAL A 125 -4.16 7.02 -9.39
C VAL A 125 -4.38 8.30 -8.59
N GLY A 126 -5.24 9.20 -9.08
CA GLY A 126 -5.61 10.43 -8.36
C GLY A 126 -6.28 10.14 -7.03
N GLY A 127 -7.22 9.19 -7.00
CA GLY A 127 -7.86 8.73 -5.77
C GLY A 127 -6.86 8.22 -4.75
N THR A 128 -5.93 7.35 -5.16
CA THR A 128 -4.87 6.82 -4.27
C THR A 128 -4.03 7.95 -3.67
N ASN A 129 -3.66 8.95 -4.47
CA ASN A 129 -2.87 10.08 -3.98
C ASN A 129 -3.69 11.01 -3.06
N ILE A 130 -4.99 11.22 -3.33
CA ILE A 130 -5.87 12.00 -2.47
C ILE A 130 -5.98 11.36 -1.08
N PHE A 131 -6.12 10.04 -0.98
CA PHE A 131 -6.16 9.35 0.31
C PHE A 131 -4.87 9.56 1.10
N ASN A 132 -3.69 9.46 0.46
CA ASN A 132 -2.42 9.76 1.11
C ASN A 132 -2.35 11.20 1.63
N PHE A 133 -2.86 12.17 0.87
CA PHE A 133 -2.92 13.58 1.30
C PHE A 133 -3.87 13.79 2.46
N MET A 134 -5.02 13.12 2.49
CA MET A 134 -6.00 13.26 3.56
C MET A 134 -5.43 12.80 4.91
N ASP A 135 -4.66 11.74 4.95
CA ASP A 135 -4.00 11.28 6.17
C ASP A 135 -2.99 12.31 6.69
N GLY A 136 -2.25 12.97 5.80
CA GLY A 136 -1.36 14.08 6.14
C GLY A 136 -2.07 15.32 6.69
N VAL A 137 -3.28 15.62 6.20
CA VAL A 137 -4.07 16.80 6.63
C VAL A 137 -4.66 16.60 8.03
N LYS A 138 -5.08 15.40 8.41
CA LYS A 138 -5.57 15.09 9.77
C LYS A 138 -4.50 15.40 10.82
N VAL A 139 -3.24 15.08 10.53
CA VAL A 139 -2.11 15.39 11.40
C VAL A 139 -1.89 16.91 11.56
N ALA A 140 -2.13 17.69 10.52
CA ALA A 140 -1.98 19.16 10.56
C ALA A 140 -3.14 19.84 11.30
N GLY A 141 -4.37 19.33 11.22
CA GLY A 141 -5.57 19.88 11.88
C GLY A 141 -5.54 19.75 13.39
N ASP A 142 -4.98 18.68 13.93
CA ASP A 142 -4.91 18.43 15.37
C ASP A 142 -3.95 19.38 16.10
N ARG A 143 -3.02 20.02 15.41
CA ARG A 143 -2.08 21.00 16.01
C ARG A 143 -2.67 22.36 16.29
N SER A 144 -3.80 22.70 15.66
CA SER A 144 -4.41 24.00 15.87
C SER A 144 -5.16 24.11 17.20
N VAL A 145 -5.48 22.96 17.81
CA VAL A 145 -6.25 22.89 19.08
C VAL A 145 -5.36 23.01 20.31
N THR A 146 -4.08 22.64 20.24
CA THR A 146 -3.15 22.63 21.38
C THR A 146 -2.37 23.93 21.59
N ARG A 147 -2.61 24.96 20.79
CA ARG A 147 -1.89 26.26 20.91
C ARG A 147 -2.70 27.35 21.65
N LYS A 148 -3.70 26.99 22.43
CA LYS A 148 -4.47 27.92 23.26
C LYS A 148 -4.47 27.47 24.73
N GLU A 149 -3.31 27.38 25.32
CA GLU A 149 -3.13 27.51 26.78
C GLU A 149 -1.80 28.19 27.07
#